data_b7d3d3e1fcd8690df7ca30481c7d8fd1
#
_entry.id   b7d3d3e1fcd8690df7ca30481c7d8fd1
#
_cell.length_a   1.000
_cell.length_b   1.000
_cell.length_c   1.000
_cell.angle_alpha   90.00
_cell.angle_beta   90.00
_cell.angle_gamma   90.00
#
_symmetry.space_group_name_H-M   'P 1'
#
loop_
_entity.id
_entity.type
_entity.pdbx_description
1 polymer ?
#
loop_
_entity_poly.entity_id
_entity_poly.type
_entity_poly.pdbx_seq_one_letter_code
_entity_poly.pdbx_strand_id
1 'polypeptide(L)'
;MIALRHVSLLLVSTRLAFPQSSPLPAHETLTYNIEWRLITAGRATVDWAATGADSSQIKVKVESAGLVSKLFRVEDNYVANLGLGLCAQAVSFNAIEGSRQRETKINFDYANHRADYLERDRVKNTVLLAKETEIPPCTHEISGALYFLRTLTVEPGQSVLVPVSDGKKSAIVKVEAQQREDVKTPAGVFKTVRYEAYVFNNVLYRRPAHLYVWLTDDARKLPVQIRVRMQVTIGTITLELEKHE
;
A
#
# COMPACT_ATOMS: atom_id res chain seq x y z
N MET A 1 -48.50 -50.75 27.56
CA MET A 1 -48.42 -49.28 27.21
C MET A 1 -46.95 -48.89 27.23
N ILE A 2 -46.35 -48.77 26.06
CA ILE A 2 -44.93 -48.44 25.87
C ILE A 2 -44.89 -46.95 25.39
N ALA A 3 -44.35 -46.09 26.23
CA ALA A 3 -44.21 -44.65 25.92
C ALA A 3 -42.96 -44.42 25.05
N LEU A 4 -43.18 -43.96 23.81
CA LEU A 4 -42.15 -43.58 22.87
C LEU A 4 -41.68 -42.14 23.21
N ARG A 5 -40.44 -41.98 23.70
CA ARG A 5 -39.80 -40.67 23.92
C ARG A 5 -39.20 -40.19 22.62
N HIS A 6 -39.73 -39.09 22.09
CA HIS A 6 -39.14 -38.37 20.94
C HIS A 6 -37.94 -37.58 21.43
N VAL A 7 -36.76 -37.93 20.96
CA VAL A 7 -35.54 -37.13 21.09
C VAL A 7 -35.44 -36.19 19.89
N SER A 8 -35.71 -34.91 20.12
CA SER A 8 -35.48 -33.86 19.08
C SER A 8 -34.01 -33.51 19.01
N LEU A 9 -33.35 -33.86 17.92
CA LEU A 9 -31.97 -33.52 17.63
C LEU A 9 -31.92 -32.06 17.09
N LEU A 10 -31.47 -31.13 17.92
CA LEU A 10 -31.20 -29.74 17.51
C LEU A 10 -29.93 -29.71 16.68
N LEU A 11 -30.04 -29.57 15.37
CA LEU A 11 -28.93 -29.28 14.44
C LEU A 11 -28.49 -27.84 14.64
N VAL A 12 -27.41 -27.60 15.34
CA VAL A 12 -26.73 -26.30 15.42
C VAL A 12 -25.89 -26.13 14.14
N SER A 13 -26.41 -25.39 13.17
CA SER A 13 -25.66 -24.99 11.99
C SER A 13 -24.68 -23.87 12.34
N THR A 14 -23.42 -24.21 12.55
CA THR A 14 -22.30 -23.23 12.61
C THR A 14 -22.10 -22.64 11.21
N ARG A 15 -22.56 -21.41 11.03
CA ARG A 15 -22.20 -20.63 9.82
C ARG A 15 -20.74 -20.22 9.97
N LEU A 16 -19.86 -20.80 9.15
CA LEU A 16 -18.52 -20.27 8.90
C LEU A 16 -18.70 -18.90 8.25
N ALA A 17 -18.47 -17.83 9.01
CA ALA A 17 -18.40 -16.49 8.46
C ALA A 17 -17.10 -16.38 7.65
N PHE A 18 -17.19 -16.48 6.34
CA PHE A 18 -16.09 -16.06 5.46
C PHE A 18 -15.92 -14.55 5.63
N PRO A 19 -14.68 -14.04 5.79
CA PRO A 19 -14.44 -12.61 5.82
C PRO A 19 -14.97 -12.01 4.50
N GLN A 20 -15.96 -11.12 4.61
CA GLN A 20 -16.46 -10.38 3.46
C GLN A 20 -15.36 -9.41 3.03
N SER A 21 -14.82 -9.60 1.84
CA SER A 21 -13.92 -8.64 1.22
C SER A 21 -14.73 -7.37 0.89
N SER A 22 -14.25 -6.20 1.34
CA SER A 22 -14.85 -4.94 0.93
C SER A 22 -14.55 -4.68 -0.54
N PRO A 23 -15.53 -4.39 -1.38
CA PRO A 23 -15.28 -4.11 -2.79
C PRO A 23 -14.55 -2.76 -2.92
N LEU A 24 -13.47 -2.73 -3.70
CA LEU A 24 -12.84 -1.48 -4.10
C LEU A 24 -13.71 -0.76 -5.14
N PRO A 25 -13.68 0.59 -5.20
CA PRO A 25 -14.42 1.34 -6.22
C PRO A 25 -13.88 1.03 -7.63
N ALA A 26 -14.68 1.31 -8.66
CA ALA A 26 -14.23 1.18 -10.04
C ALA A 26 -13.14 2.21 -10.38
N HIS A 27 -13.28 3.43 -9.83
CA HIS A 27 -12.31 4.52 -9.94
C HIS A 27 -12.23 5.26 -8.61
N GLU A 28 -11.04 5.75 -8.28
CA GLU A 28 -10.81 6.58 -7.11
C GLU A 28 -9.59 7.47 -7.35
N THR A 29 -9.71 8.75 -7.02
CA THR A 29 -8.58 9.67 -6.97
C THR A 29 -8.42 10.21 -5.57
N LEU A 30 -7.24 10.01 -4.98
CA LEU A 30 -6.87 10.48 -3.65
C LEU A 30 -5.74 11.49 -3.76
N THR A 31 -5.95 12.69 -3.21
CA THR A 31 -4.93 13.74 -3.15
C THR A 31 -4.49 13.93 -1.72
N TYR A 32 -3.17 13.92 -1.51
CA TYR A 32 -2.56 14.08 -0.20
C TYR A 32 -1.66 15.31 -0.14
N ASN A 33 -1.74 16.05 0.97
CA ASN A 33 -0.69 16.96 1.39
C ASN A 33 0.45 16.14 2.01
N ILE A 34 1.69 16.41 1.60
CA ILE A 34 2.87 15.77 2.16
C ILE A 34 3.53 16.75 3.12
N GLU A 35 3.66 16.34 4.37
CA GLU A 35 4.37 17.07 5.41
C GLU A 35 5.70 16.40 5.76
N TRP A 36 6.74 17.19 5.92
CA TRP A 36 8.02 16.79 6.48
C TRP A 36 8.39 17.74 7.59
N ARG A 37 8.54 17.20 8.81
CA ARG A 37 8.84 18.01 10.01
C ARG A 37 7.89 19.21 10.18
N LEU A 38 6.59 18.98 9.98
CA LEU A 38 5.52 19.98 10.14
C LEU A 38 5.52 21.11 9.09
N ILE A 39 6.29 20.99 8.03
CA ILE A 39 6.20 21.90 6.88
C ILE A 39 5.65 21.16 5.68
N THR A 40 4.84 21.84 4.88
CA THR A 40 4.37 21.30 3.60
C THR A 40 5.57 21.07 2.68
N ALA A 41 5.79 19.81 2.33
CA ALA A 41 6.92 19.38 1.50
C ALA A 41 6.51 19.08 0.07
N GLY A 42 5.24 18.73 -0.15
CA GLY A 42 4.76 18.34 -1.47
C GLY A 42 3.30 17.94 -1.50
N ARG A 43 2.91 17.35 -2.61
CA ARG A 43 1.60 16.75 -2.85
C ARG A 43 1.79 15.38 -3.49
N ALA A 44 0.94 14.43 -3.13
CA ALA A 44 0.81 13.15 -3.82
C ALA A 44 -0.62 13.00 -4.35
N THR A 45 -0.74 12.48 -5.57
CA THR A 45 -2.02 12.06 -6.14
C THR A 45 -1.94 10.57 -6.43
N VAL A 46 -2.94 9.82 -5.99
CA VAL A 46 -3.09 8.38 -6.22
C VAL A 46 -4.36 8.17 -7.01
N ASP A 47 -4.22 7.67 -8.23
CA ASP A 47 -5.34 7.28 -9.09
C ASP A 47 -5.42 5.76 -9.13
N TRP A 48 -6.56 5.24 -8.73
CA TRP A 48 -6.93 3.84 -8.86
C TRP A 48 -7.96 3.66 -9.95
N ALA A 49 -7.81 2.64 -10.77
CA ALA A 49 -8.80 2.24 -11.75
C ALA A 49 -8.87 0.72 -11.90
N ALA A 50 -10.07 0.14 -11.84
CA ALA A 50 -10.32 -1.19 -12.36
C ALA A 50 -10.26 -1.13 -13.90
N THR A 51 -9.36 -1.90 -14.52
CA THR A 51 -9.12 -1.88 -15.99
C THR A 51 -9.72 -3.08 -16.69
N GLY A 52 -10.23 -4.04 -15.94
CA GLY A 52 -10.92 -5.24 -16.43
C GLY A 52 -11.49 -6.04 -15.27
N ALA A 53 -12.03 -7.23 -15.52
CA ALA A 53 -12.61 -8.09 -14.49
C ALA A 53 -11.61 -8.45 -13.39
N ASP A 54 -10.36 -8.76 -13.78
CA ASP A 54 -9.30 -9.24 -12.91
C ASP A 54 -8.03 -8.35 -13.01
N SER A 55 -8.18 -7.14 -13.52
CA SER A 55 -7.06 -6.22 -13.71
C SER A 55 -7.37 -4.84 -13.21
N SER A 56 -6.33 -4.18 -12.68
CA SER A 56 -6.42 -2.82 -12.17
C SER A 56 -5.08 -2.10 -12.32
N GLN A 57 -5.13 -0.80 -12.20
CA GLN A 57 -3.96 0.06 -12.30
C GLN A 57 -3.96 1.09 -11.17
N ILE A 58 -2.79 1.30 -10.58
CA ILE A 58 -2.53 2.39 -9.65
C ILE A 58 -1.52 3.33 -10.30
N LYS A 59 -1.83 4.63 -10.33
CA LYS A 59 -0.88 5.68 -10.69
C LYS A 59 -0.63 6.54 -9.47
N VAL A 60 0.63 6.80 -9.16
CA VAL A 60 1.01 7.72 -8.09
C VAL A 60 1.89 8.81 -8.69
N LYS A 61 1.49 10.05 -8.48
CA LYS A 61 2.29 11.24 -8.81
C LYS A 61 2.68 11.94 -7.52
N VAL A 62 3.97 12.22 -7.35
CA VAL A 62 4.49 12.98 -6.20
C VAL A 62 5.24 14.19 -6.71
N GLU A 63 4.91 15.35 -6.17
CA GLU A 63 5.56 16.62 -6.52
C GLU A 63 5.94 17.38 -5.25
N SER A 64 7.19 17.86 -5.18
CA SER A 64 7.59 18.78 -4.11
C SER A 64 6.90 20.14 -4.28
N ALA A 65 6.59 20.81 -3.16
CA ALA A 65 5.91 22.09 -3.16
C ALA A 65 6.59 23.11 -2.22
N GLY A 66 6.18 24.36 -2.36
CA GLY A 66 6.60 25.46 -1.48
C GLY A 66 8.12 25.68 -1.47
N LEU A 67 8.66 25.86 -0.27
CA LEU A 67 10.10 26.09 -0.08
C LEU A 67 10.93 24.85 -0.43
N VAL A 68 10.39 23.66 -0.18
CA VAL A 68 11.09 22.39 -0.48
C VAL A 68 11.37 22.26 -1.96
N SER A 69 10.43 22.63 -2.85
CA SER A 69 10.64 22.56 -4.31
C SER A 69 11.77 23.45 -4.82
N LYS A 70 12.08 24.56 -4.11
CA LYS A 70 13.18 25.44 -4.44
C LYS A 70 14.55 24.89 -4.02
N LEU A 71 14.57 24.07 -2.98
CA LEU A 71 15.79 23.45 -2.42
C LEU A 71 16.05 22.07 -3.03
N PHE A 72 15.00 21.29 -3.25
CA PHE A 72 15.09 19.94 -3.77
C PHE A 72 13.82 19.57 -4.53
N ARG A 73 13.89 19.64 -5.87
CA ARG A 73 12.78 19.27 -6.75
C ARG A 73 12.54 17.77 -6.67
N VAL A 74 11.30 17.38 -6.41
CA VAL A 74 10.81 16.01 -6.58
C VAL A 74 9.67 16.04 -7.59
N GLU A 75 9.74 15.15 -8.58
CA GLU A 75 8.68 14.92 -9.56
C GLU A 75 8.72 13.43 -9.94
N ASP A 76 7.91 12.66 -9.26
CA ASP A 76 7.90 11.21 -9.36
C ASP A 76 6.59 10.73 -9.96
N ASN A 77 6.69 9.83 -10.93
CA ASN A 77 5.55 9.20 -11.58
C ASN A 77 5.70 7.68 -11.48
N TYR A 78 4.78 7.05 -10.78
CA TYR A 78 4.74 5.62 -10.54
C TYR A 78 3.46 5.04 -11.14
N VAL A 79 3.57 3.90 -11.83
CA VAL A 79 2.44 3.15 -12.36
C VAL A 79 2.63 1.68 -12.02
N ALA A 80 1.64 1.09 -11.36
CA ALA A 80 1.56 -0.34 -11.10
C ALA A 80 0.36 -0.95 -11.84
N ASN A 81 0.59 -2.02 -12.56
CA ASN A 81 -0.45 -2.86 -13.13
C ASN A 81 -0.62 -4.10 -12.24
N LEU A 82 -1.85 -4.40 -11.87
CA LEU A 82 -2.21 -5.47 -10.96
C LEU A 82 -3.14 -6.45 -11.65
N GLY A 83 -2.98 -7.72 -11.33
CA GLY A 83 -3.86 -8.79 -11.80
C GLY A 83 -4.85 -9.25 -10.73
N LEU A 84 -5.40 -10.46 -10.92
CA LEU A 84 -6.31 -11.11 -9.99
C LEU A 84 -5.73 -11.08 -8.57
N GLY A 85 -6.58 -10.77 -7.58
CA GLY A 85 -6.17 -10.67 -6.18
C GLY A 85 -5.22 -9.52 -5.88
N LEU A 86 -5.10 -8.54 -6.77
CA LEU A 86 -4.17 -7.40 -6.69
C LEU A 86 -2.68 -7.82 -6.70
N CYS A 87 -2.37 -8.99 -7.27
CA CYS A 87 -1.00 -9.43 -7.46
C CYS A 87 -0.31 -8.52 -8.48
N ALA A 88 0.90 -8.04 -8.17
CA ALA A 88 1.65 -7.15 -9.04
C ALA A 88 1.98 -7.84 -10.36
N GLN A 89 1.79 -7.16 -11.49
CA GLN A 89 2.19 -7.64 -12.81
C GLN A 89 3.38 -6.86 -13.36
N ALA A 90 3.30 -5.55 -13.30
CA ALA A 90 4.38 -4.69 -13.77
C ALA A 90 4.38 -3.36 -13.02
N VAL A 91 5.56 -2.79 -12.86
CA VAL A 91 5.76 -1.45 -12.32
C VAL A 91 6.62 -0.64 -13.27
N SER A 92 6.25 0.62 -13.49
CA SER A 92 7.07 1.64 -14.13
C SER A 92 7.17 2.83 -13.20
N PHE A 93 8.39 3.25 -12.89
CA PHE A 93 8.64 4.37 -12.00
C PHE A 93 9.67 5.31 -12.62
N ASN A 94 9.26 6.57 -12.87
CA ASN A 94 10.12 7.63 -13.32
C ASN A 94 10.28 8.65 -12.20
N ALA A 95 11.49 8.79 -11.69
CA ALA A 95 11.82 9.69 -10.58
C ALA A 95 12.72 10.83 -11.06
N ILE A 96 12.36 12.06 -10.69
CA ILE A 96 13.20 13.26 -10.79
C ILE A 96 13.39 13.77 -9.36
N GLU A 97 14.58 13.56 -8.80
CA GLU A 97 14.94 13.92 -7.43
C GLU A 97 16.19 14.81 -7.44
N GLY A 98 16.00 16.11 -7.37
CA GLY A 98 17.08 17.10 -7.57
C GLY A 98 17.68 16.97 -8.96
N SER A 99 18.95 16.63 -9.05
CA SER A 99 19.66 16.38 -10.32
C SER A 99 19.57 14.94 -10.84
N ARG A 100 19.02 14.03 -10.05
CA ARG A 100 18.90 12.62 -10.41
C ARG A 100 17.65 12.39 -11.23
N GLN A 101 17.78 11.68 -12.35
CA GLN A 101 16.66 11.24 -13.17
C GLN A 101 16.79 9.72 -13.37
N ARG A 102 15.82 8.98 -12.87
CA ARG A 102 15.85 7.52 -12.91
C ARG A 102 14.58 6.95 -13.52
N GLU A 103 14.76 5.88 -14.27
CA GLU A 103 13.66 5.01 -14.71
C GLU A 103 13.85 3.64 -14.06
N THR A 104 12.80 3.14 -13.42
CA THR A 104 12.75 1.77 -12.88
C THR A 104 11.62 1.03 -13.57
N LYS A 105 11.89 -0.21 -13.99
CA LYS A 105 10.91 -1.17 -14.49
C LYS A 105 11.02 -2.44 -13.69
N ILE A 106 9.85 -2.99 -13.32
CA ILE A 106 9.77 -4.28 -12.65
C ILE A 106 8.73 -5.11 -13.40
N ASN A 107 9.07 -6.34 -13.74
CA ASN A 107 8.14 -7.31 -14.31
C ASN A 107 8.03 -8.50 -13.36
N PHE A 108 6.80 -8.93 -13.04
CA PHE A 108 6.53 -10.04 -12.14
C PHE A 108 6.14 -11.26 -12.96
N ASP A 109 7.05 -12.20 -13.08
CA ASP A 109 6.90 -13.44 -13.83
C ASP A 109 6.56 -14.60 -12.86
N TYR A 110 5.28 -14.85 -12.69
CA TYR A 110 4.80 -15.90 -11.78
C TYR A 110 5.05 -17.31 -12.31
N ALA A 111 5.17 -17.50 -13.64
CA ALA A 111 5.50 -18.79 -14.21
C ALA A 111 6.91 -19.24 -13.84
N ASN A 112 7.83 -18.29 -13.70
CA ASN A 112 9.21 -18.53 -13.30
C ASN A 112 9.50 -18.11 -11.85
N HIS A 113 8.47 -17.75 -11.06
CA HIS A 113 8.60 -17.36 -9.64
C HIS A 113 9.60 -16.22 -9.39
N ARG A 114 9.69 -15.24 -10.30
CA ARG A 114 10.66 -14.16 -10.19
C ARG A 114 10.09 -12.78 -10.52
N ALA A 115 10.73 -11.76 -9.98
CA ALA A 115 10.57 -10.38 -10.40
C ALA A 115 11.87 -9.91 -11.05
N ASP A 116 11.76 -9.34 -12.25
CA ASP A 116 12.87 -8.77 -13.00
C ASP A 116 12.90 -7.26 -12.76
N TYR A 117 13.92 -6.76 -12.07
CA TYR A 117 14.13 -5.36 -11.74
C TYR A 117 15.18 -4.73 -12.65
N LEU A 118 14.88 -3.59 -13.24
CA LEU A 118 15.81 -2.80 -14.05
C LEU A 118 15.71 -1.33 -13.66
N GLU A 119 16.84 -0.74 -13.24
CA GLU A 119 16.97 0.70 -12.95
C GLU A 119 18.00 1.33 -13.88
N ARG A 120 17.65 2.48 -14.47
CA ARG A 120 18.50 3.25 -15.38
C ARG A 120 18.65 4.69 -14.94
N ASP A 121 19.85 5.24 -15.12
CA ASP A 121 20.07 6.68 -15.11
C ASP A 121 19.65 7.24 -16.48
N ARG A 122 18.65 8.13 -16.50
CA ARG A 122 18.10 8.69 -17.74
C ARG A 122 19.00 9.78 -18.34
N VAL A 123 19.81 10.45 -17.52
CA VAL A 123 20.73 11.50 -17.97
C VAL A 123 21.94 10.86 -18.66
N LYS A 124 22.51 9.83 -18.04
CA LYS A 124 23.68 9.13 -18.56
C LYS A 124 23.33 7.99 -19.51
N ASN A 125 22.05 7.62 -19.61
CA ASN A 125 21.55 6.48 -20.37
C ASN A 125 22.26 5.16 -20.01
N THR A 126 22.56 4.93 -18.73
CA THR A 126 23.27 3.76 -18.24
C THR A 126 22.40 2.93 -17.32
N VAL A 127 22.58 1.61 -17.33
CA VAL A 127 21.96 0.71 -16.35
C VAL A 127 22.68 0.87 -15.02
N LEU A 128 21.92 1.19 -13.97
CA LEU A 128 22.42 1.30 -12.59
C LEU A 128 22.33 -0.03 -11.84
N LEU A 129 21.23 -0.75 -12.08
CA LEU A 129 20.96 -2.03 -11.44
C LEU A 129 20.05 -2.88 -12.33
N ALA A 130 20.43 -4.13 -12.55
CA ALA A 130 19.58 -5.18 -13.05
C ALA A 130 19.61 -6.32 -12.02
N LYS A 131 18.43 -6.83 -11.63
CA LYS A 131 18.34 -7.85 -10.59
C LYS A 131 17.12 -8.73 -10.79
N GLU A 132 17.30 -10.03 -10.57
CA GLU A 132 16.22 -10.99 -10.42
C GLU A 132 15.99 -11.27 -8.93
N THR A 133 14.72 -11.43 -8.53
CA THR A 133 14.33 -11.68 -7.14
C THR A 133 13.25 -12.75 -7.13
N GLU A 134 13.41 -13.78 -6.32
CA GLU A 134 12.39 -14.80 -6.13
C GLU A 134 11.14 -14.20 -5.48
N ILE A 135 9.95 -14.60 -5.98
CA ILE A 135 8.66 -14.12 -5.50
C ILE A 135 7.69 -15.27 -5.24
N PRO A 136 6.82 -15.16 -4.23
CA PRO A 136 5.68 -16.07 -4.04
C PRO A 136 4.64 -15.96 -5.16
N PRO A 137 3.69 -16.92 -5.25
CA PRO A 137 2.70 -17.00 -6.33
C PRO A 137 1.81 -15.77 -6.51
N CYS A 138 1.57 -15.00 -5.47
CA CYS A 138 0.91 -13.70 -5.54
C CYS A 138 1.65 -12.75 -4.62
N THR A 139 2.34 -11.82 -5.21
CA THR A 139 3.11 -10.80 -4.50
C THR A 139 2.54 -9.44 -4.84
N HIS A 140 2.36 -8.59 -3.83
CA HIS A 140 1.93 -7.22 -4.03
C HIS A 140 3.15 -6.30 -4.14
N GLU A 141 3.09 -5.29 -4.99
CA GLU A 141 3.98 -4.16 -4.88
C GLU A 141 3.45 -3.20 -3.79
N ILE A 142 4.20 -2.18 -3.44
CA ILE A 142 3.93 -1.36 -2.22
C ILE A 142 2.53 -0.71 -2.23
N SER A 143 2.11 -0.12 -3.36
CA SER A 143 0.79 0.52 -3.46
C SER A 143 -0.33 -0.50 -3.56
N GLY A 144 -0.11 -1.61 -4.29
CA GLY A 144 -1.04 -2.73 -4.36
C GLY A 144 -1.25 -3.40 -3.01
N ALA A 145 -0.22 -3.50 -2.16
CA ALA A 145 -0.36 -4.02 -0.81
C ALA A 145 -1.28 -3.15 0.07
N LEU A 146 -1.26 -1.83 -0.12
CA LEU A 146 -2.21 -0.92 0.56
C LEU A 146 -3.64 -1.18 0.08
N TYR A 147 -3.86 -1.29 -1.23
CA TYR A 147 -5.19 -1.60 -1.77
C TYR A 147 -5.65 -3.00 -1.38
N PHE A 148 -4.75 -3.98 -1.34
CA PHE A 148 -5.06 -5.32 -0.82
C PHE A 148 -5.50 -5.27 0.65
N LEU A 149 -4.81 -4.52 1.52
CA LEU A 149 -5.21 -4.33 2.92
C LEU A 149 -6.63 -3.77 3.05
N ARG A 150 -7.06 -2.87 2.15
CA ARG A 150 -8.42 -2.31 2.12
C ARG A 150 -9.50 -3.37 1.83
N THR A 151 -9.15 -4.47 1.17
CA THR A 151 -10.10 -5.58 0.92
C THR A 151 -10.28 -6.50 2.12
N LEU A 152 -9.39 -6.43 3.12
CA LEU A 152 -9.38 -7.32 4.27
C LEU A 152 -10.14 -6.71 5.45
N THR A 153 -10.70 -7.56 6.29
CA THR A 153 -11.22 -7.17 7.61
C THR A 153 -10.23 -7.64 8.67
N VAL A 154 -9.53 -6.68 9.29
CA VAL A 154 -8.53 -6.94 10.33
C VAL A 154 -8.87 -6.07 11.52
N GLU A 155 -9.34 -6.69 12.58
CA GLU A 155 -9.76 -6.01 13.81
C GLU A 155 -8.55 -5.60 14.66
N PRO A 156 -8.64 -4.52 15.46
CA PRO A 156 -7.61 -4.13 16.40
C PRO A 156 -7.12 -5.30 17.27
N GLY A 157 -5.80 -5.45 17.35
CA GLY A 157 -5.13 -6.58 18.00
C GLY A 157 -4.88 -7.78 17.07
N GLN A 158 -5.43 -7.78 15.86
CA GLN A 158 -5.17 -8.81 14.85
C GLN A 158 -4.07 -8.38 13.88
N SER A 159 -3.50 -9.34 13.18
CA SER A 159 -2.51 -9.09 12.13
C SER A 159 -2.71 -10.03 10.96
N VAL A 160 -2.24 -9.59 9.77
CA VAL A 160 -2.18 -10.38 8.55
C VAL A 160 -0.76 -10.40 8.03
N LEU A 161 -0.43 -11.44 7.28
CA LEU A 161 0.84 -11.59 6.59
C LEU A 161 0.61 -11.34 5.09
N VAL A 162 1.32 -10.37 4.54
CA VAL A 162 1.17 -9.92 3.15
C VAL A 162 2.49 -10.14 2.40
N PRO A 163 2.50 -10.90 1.31
CA PRO A 163 3.67 -11.02 0.45
C PRO A 163 3.90 -9.70 -0.30
N VAL A 164 5.04 -9.05 -0.10
CA VAL A 164 5.37 -7.76 -0.70
C VAL A 164 6.74 -7.80 -1.37
N SER A 165 6.86 -7.17 -2.54
CA SER A 165 8.13 -7.00 -3.23
C SER A 165 8.28 -5.58 -3.79
N ASP A 166 9.49 -5.04 -3.68
CA ASP A 166 9.92 -3.81 -4.37
C ASP A 166 10.71 -4.11 -5.67
N GLY A 167 10.69 -5.38 -6.10
CA GLY A 167 11.46 -5.91 -7.24
C GLY A 167 12.92 -6.25 -6.89
N LYS A 168 13.51 -5.60 -5.92
CA LYS A 168 14.88 -5.89 -5.44
C LYS A 168 14.91 -6.89 -4.30
N LYS A 169 13.84 -6.97 -3.56
CA LYS A 169 13.64 -7.87 -2.43
C LYS A 169 12.18 -8.23 -2.30
N SER A 170 11.91 -9.47 -1.90
CA SER A 170 10.58 -9.94 -1.49
C SER A 170 10.60 -10.28 -0.01
N ALA A 171 9.49 -10.06 0.67
CA ALA A 171 9.31 -10.37 2.07
C ALA A 171 7.84 -10.67 2.39
N ILE A 172 7.62 -11.48 3.40
CA ILE A 172 6.31 -11.58 4.04
C ILE A 172 6.23 -10.49 5.10
N VAL A 173 5.40 -9.51 4.86
CA VAL A 173 5.23 -8.33 5.72
C VAL A 173 4.08 -8.58 6.68
N LYS A 174 4.33 -8.47 7.99
CA LYS A 174 3.28 -8.40 9.00
C LYS A 174 2.63 -7.02 8.92
N VAL A 175 1.30 -6.99 8.85
CA VAL A 175 0.49 -5.78 9.01
C VAL A 175 -0.43 -6.00 10.21
N GLU A 176 -0.37 -5.12 11.19
CA GLU A 176 -1.09 -5.22 12.46
C GLU A 176 -2.08 -4.08 12.60
N ALA A 177 -3.35 -4.39 12.82
CA ALA A 177 -4.35 -3.41 13.23
C ALA A 177 -4.15 -3.12 14.72
N GLN A 178 -3.89 -1.86 15.07
CA GLN A 178 -3.51 -1.47 16.42
C GLN A 178 -4.70 -0.98 17.23
N GLN A 179 -5.27 0.16 16.87
CA GLN A 179 -6.35 0.80 17.62
C GLN A 179 -7.27 1.61 16.73
N ARG A 180 -8.46 1.88 17.23
CA ARG A 180 -9.39 2.86 16.65
C ARG A 180 -9.10 4.23 17.22
N GLU A 181 -9.07 5.24 16.34
CA GLU A 181 -8.89 6.64 16.73
C GLU A 181 -9.44 7.57 15.67
N ASP A 182 -9.80 8.77 16.08
CA ASP A 182 -10.23 9.83 15.16
C ASP A 182 -8.99 10.54 14.59
N VAL A 183 -8.96 10.70 13.26
CA VAL A 183 -7.88 11.40 12.55
C VAL A 183 -8.47 12.61 11.84
N LYS A 184 -7.86 13.77 12.07
CA LYS A 184 -8.18 15.02 11.38
C LYS A 184 -7.18 15.25 10.24
N THR A 185 -7.73 15.45 9.04
CA THR A 185 -6.96 15.80 7.83
C THR A 185 -7.59 17.02 7.16
N PRO A 186 -6.97 17.61 6.13
CA PRO A 186 -7.62 18.68 5.34
C PRO A 186 -8.98 18.27 4.74
N ALA A 187 -9.17 16.98 4.41
CA ALA A 187 -10.44 16.46 3.89
C ALA A 187 -11.53 16.29 4.95
N GLY A 188 -11.23 16.41 6.25
CA GLY A 188 -12.20 16.27 7.32
C GLY A 188 -11.69 15.49 8.54
N VAL A 189 -12.66 15.06 9.37
CA VAL A 189 -12.40 14.21 10.54
C VAL A 189 -12.97 12.82 10.27
N PHE A 190 -12.17 11.79 10.46
CA PHE A 190 -12.50 10.41 10.12
C PHE A 190 -12.31 9.49 11.33
N LYS A 191 -13.27 8.61 11.57
CA LYS A 191 -13.08 7.45 12.44
C LYS A 191 -12.21 6.45 11.70
N THR A 192 -11.13 5.98 12.30
CA THR A 192 -10.14 5.16 11.63
C THR A 192 -9.68 3.99 12.48
N VAL A 193 -9.13 2.99 11.80
CA VAL A 193 -8.26 1.98 12.40
C VAL A 193 -6.83 2.30 11.96
N ARG A 194 -5.90 2.36 12.92
CA ARG A 194 -4.47 2.50 12.65
C ARG A 194 -3.86 1.13 12.41
N TYR A 195 -3.12 1.01 11.31
CA TYR A 195 -2.33 -0.16 10.98
C TYR A 195 -0.84 0.16 11.05
N GLU A 196 -0.02 -0.78 11.51
CA GLU A 196 1.43 -0.74 11.37
C GLU A 196 1.87 -1.84 10.39
N ALA A 197 2.57 -1.43 9.32
CA ALA A 197 3.16 -2.34 8.35
C ALA A 197 4.67 -2.46 8.60
N TYR A 198 5.12 -3.66 8.93
CA TYR A 198 6.51 -3.94 9.32
C TYR A 198 7.39 -4.16 8.08
N VAL A 199 7.50 -3.14 7.23
CA VAL A 199 8.31 -3.19 5.98
C VAL A 199 9.77 -2.79 6.21
N PHE A 200 10.06 -2.09 7.31
CA PHE A 200 11.39 -1.59 7.67
C PHE A 200 12.15 -2.58 8.57
N ASN A 201 13.28 -2.13 9.15
CA ASN A 201 14.09 -2.89 10.10
C ASN A 201 14.59 -4.23 9.51
N ASN A 202 15.14 -4.19 8.27
CA ASN A 202 15.63 -5.32 7.50
C ASN A 202 14.57 -6.30 6.96
N VAL A 203 13.27 -6.02 7.10
CA VAL A 203 12.22 -6.85 6.47
C VAL A 203 12.27 -6.66 4.96
N LEU A 204 11.76 -5.56 4.42
CA LEU A 204 11.89 -5.17 3.01
C LEU A 204 12.99 -4.10 2.88
N TYR A 205 12.95 -3.08 3.71
CA TYR A 205 13.92 -1.99 3.77
C TYR A 205 14.83 -2.11 4.98
N ARG A 206 16.12 -1.81 4.78
CA ARG A 206 17.14 -1.91 5.84
C ARG A 206 17.02 -0.84 6.91
N ARG A 207 16.53 0.35 6.54
CA ARG A 207 16.49 1.50 7.46
C ARG A 207 15.57 1.24 8.65
N PRO A 208 15.95 1.63 9.87
CA PRO A 208 15.05 1.65 11.01
C PRO A 208 13.97 2.71 10.80
N ALA A 209 12.72 2.26 10.74
CA ALA A 209 11.55 3.14 10.63
C ALA A 209 10.28 2.38 10.99
N HIS A 210 9.18 3.11 11.12
CA HIS A 210 7.83 2.59 11.28
C HIS A 210 6.93 3.16 10.18
N LEU A 211 6.11 2.33 9.59
CA LEU A 211 5.08 2.73 8.64
C LEU A 211 3.71 2.53 9.26
N TYR A 212 2.98 3.63 9.43
CA TYR A 212 1.60 3.62 9.90
C TYR A 212 0.66 4.06 8.79
N VAL A 213 -0.50 3.41 8.73
CA VAL A 213 -1.59 3.74 7.81
C VAL A 213 -2.87 3.83 8.60
N TRP A 214 -3.65 4.89 8.40
CA TRP A 214 -4.99 5.04 8.96
C TRP A 214 -6.01 4.83 7.84
N LEU A 215 -6.79 3.76 7.97
CA LEU A 215 -7.93 3.48 7.10
C LEU A 215 -9.22 3.86 7.82
N THR A 216 -10.19 4.44 7.10
CA THR A 216 -11.51 4.69 7.69
C THR A 216 -12.14 3.39 8.20
N ASP A 217 -12.80 3.47 9.37
CA ASP A 217 -13.50 2.34 10.00
C ASP A 217 -14.89 2.17 9.39
N ASP A 218 -14.94 2.11 8.06
CA ASP A 218 -16.14 1.88 7.25
C ASP A 218 -15.82 0.94 6.07
N ALA A 219 -16.82 0.62 5.26
CA ALA A 219 -16.67 -0.30 4.11
C ALA A 219 -15.69 0.22 3.04
N ARG A 220 -15.45 1.52 2.94
CA ARG A 220 -14.52 2.09 1.95
C ARG A 220 -13.06 1.86 2.32
N LYS A 221 -12.77 1.80 3.63
CA LYS A 221 -11.40 1.72 4.17
C LYS A 221 -10.46 2.71 3.48
N LEU A 222 -10.91 3.96 3.41
CA LEU A 222 -10.20 5.05 2.75
C LEU A 222 -8.88 5.33 3.50
N PRO A 223 -7.71 5.34 2.85
CA PRO A 223 -6.45 5.68 3.49
C PRO A 223 -6.37 7.19 3.69
N VAL A 224 -6.69 7.67 4.89
CA VAL A 224 -6.78 9.10 5.20
C VAL A 224 -5.47 9.69 5.69
N GLN A 225 -4.59 8.85 6.26
CA GLN A 225 -3.25 9.27 6.65
C GLN A 225 -2.26 8.13 6.47
N ILE A 226 -1.05 8.44 5.98
CA ILE A 226 0.08 7.53 5.88
C ILE A 226 1.26 8.24 6.53
N ARG A 227 1.96 7.58 7.46
CA ARG A 227 3.08 8.17 8.18
C ARG A 227 4.27 7.25 8.22
N VAL A 228 5.41 7.75 7.76
CA VAL A 228 6.70 7.10 7.92
C VAL A 228 7.48 7.83 9.01
N ARG A 229 7.67 7.17 10.15
CA ARG A 229 8.47 7.69 11.26
C ARG A 229 9.85 7.08 11.20
N MET A 230 10.84 7.89 10.85
CA MET A 230 12.25 7.53 10.77
C MET A 230 13.02 8.02 12.01
N GLN A 231 14.33 7.72 12.05
CA GLN A 231 15.20 8.27 13.10
C GLN A 231 15.17 9.80 13.13
N VAL A 232 15.51 10.37 14.28
CA VAL A 232 15.40 11.82 14.57
C VAL A 232 16.07 12.72 13.54
N THR A 233 17.18 12.28 12.94
CA THR A 233 17.92 13.06 11.91
C THR A 233 17.10 13.28 10.63
N ILE A 234 16.28 12.30 10.22
CA ILE A 234 15.43 12.38 9.03
C ILE A 234 14.04 12.92 9.42
N GLY A 235 13.51 12.45 10.56
CA GLY A 235 12.23 12.89 11.09
C GLY A 235 11.05 12.07 10.56
N THR A 236 9.89 12.68 10.54
CA THR A 236 8.63 12.06 10.14
C THR A 236 8.15 12.66 8.83
N ILE A 237 7.71 11.80 7.92
CA ILE A 237 6.96 12.18 6.71
C ILE A 237 5.52 11.73 6.92
N THR A 238 4.56 12.63 6.72
CA THR A 238 3.13 12.34 6.82
C THR A 238 2.45 12.74 5.52
N LEU A 239 1.64 11.86 4.97
CA LEU A 239 0.69 12.14 3.91
C LEU A 239 -0.68 12.25 4.57
N GLU A 240 -1.36 13.37 4.37
CA GLU A 240 -2.69 13.63 4.91
C GLU A 240 -3.68 13.84 3.77
N LEU A 241 -4.79 13.12 3.80
CA LEU A 241 -5.81 13.21 2.76
C LEU A 241 -6.35 14.66 2.68
N GLU A 242 -6.21 15.27 1.51
CA GLU A 242 -6.72 16.60 1.19
C GLU A 242 -8.04 16.53 0.42
N LYS A 243 -8.16 15.53 -0.48
CA LYS A 243 -9.34 15.35 -1.34
C LYS A 243 -9.47 13.89 -1.75
N HIS A 244 -10.74 13.45 -1.90
CA HIS A 244 -11.08 12.15 -2.50
C HIS A 244 -12.25 12.31 -3.48
N GLU A 245 -12.18 11.64 -4.61
CA GLU A 245 -13.16 11.66 -5.70
C GLU A 245 -13.42 10.25 -6.24
#